data_a22dede16d378388b86a6bc6b78ebf1e
#
_entry.id   a22dede16d378388b86a6bc6b78ebf1e
#
_cell.length_a   1.000
_cell.length_b   1.000
_cell.length_c   1.000
_cell.angle_alpha   90.00
_cell.angle_beta   90.00
_cell.angle_gamma   90.00
#
_symmetry.space_group_name_H-M   'P 1'
#
loop_
_entity.id
_entity.type
_entity.pdbx_description
1 polymer ?
#
loop_
_entity_poly.entity_id
_entity_poly.type
_entity_poly.pdbx_seq_one_letter_code
_entity_poly.pdbx_strand_id
1 'polypeptide(L)'
;GIHNTLVTAVIQAGLLETLQGEGPFTVFAPTDQAFTDAGIDLAAVSQSDLADILTYHVVSGAVPSTAVTECMSADTVNGNPLSFTVNGGVMVNGANVTLADVNTSNGVIHVIDKVLLPTATPNDIPRTAQCTGSHNSLVAAVIQAELLETLQGEGPFTLFAPTDQAFTDAGINLATLDTPEGKVALTEILLSHVVSGEVPSSAVTECMPADTVNGKKLSFTVNSN
;
A
#
# COMPACT_ATOMS: atom_id res chain seq x y z
N GLY A 1 20.07 3.10 -22.03
CA GLY A 1 19.49 2.21 -21.01
C GLY A 1 18.13 2.73 -20.59
N ILE A 2 17.36 1.92 -19.90
CA ILE A 2 16.00 2.27 -19.40
C ILE A 2 16.02 2.79 -17.94
N HIS A 3 17.21 3.02 -17.39
CA HIS A 3 17.44 3.46 -16.01
C HIS A 3 18.45 4.61 -15.92
N ASN A 4 18.54 5.46 -16.95
CA ASN A 4 19.48 6.58 -16.95
C ASN A 4 19.13 7.61 -15.86
N THR A 5 17.82 7.85 -15.67
CA THR A 5 17.30 8.76 -14.64
C THR A 5 17.64 8.25 -13.24
N LEU A 6 17.47 6.96 -12.98
CA LEU A 6 17.83 6.34 -11.69
C LEU A 6 19.32 6.49 -11.39
N VAL A 7 20.20 6.21 -12.35
CA VAL A 7 21.65 6.35 -12.18
C VAL A 7 22.04 7.80 -11.87
N THR A 8 21.45 8.75 -12.59
CA THR A 8 21.67 10.18 -12.34
C THR A 8 21.19 10.57 -10.94
N ALA A 9 20.01 10.09 -10.54
CA ALA A 9 19.44 10.33 -9.23
C ALA A 9 20.33 9.79 -8.09
N VAL A 10 20.84 8.57 -8.23
CA VAL A 10 21.75 7.95 -7.24
C VAL A 10 23.05 8.75 -7.07
N ILE A 11 23.62 9.23 -8.18
CA ILE A 11 24.82 10.07 -8.14
C ILE A 11 24.51 11.42 -7.47
N GLN A 12 23.40 12.06 -7.84
CA GLN A 12 22.97 13.36 -7.28
C GLN A 12 22.65 13.26 -5.80
N ALA A 13 22.04 12.16 -5.34
CA ALA A 13 21.76 11.89 -3.93
C ALA A 13 23.01 11.51 -3.12
N GLY A 14 24.15 11.22 -3.77
CA GLY A 14 25.38 10.79 -3.09
C GLY A 14 25.34 9.37 -2.56
N LEU A 15 24.43 8.51 -3.07
CA LEU A 15 24.20 7.15 -2.58
C LEU A 15 25.05 6.08 -3.29
N LEU A 16 25.93 6.48 -4.20
CA LEU A 16 26.71 5.54 -5.00
C LEU A 16 27.59 4.62 -4.12
N GLU A 17 28.30 5.19 -3.15
CA GLU A 17 29.16 4.43 -2.23
C GLU A 17 28.35 3.48 -1.34
N THR A 18 27.16 3.93 -0.88
CA THR A 18 26.26 3.12 -0.07
C THR A 18 25.78 1.90 -0.83
N LEU A 19 25.39 2.06 -2.09
CA LEU A 19 24.91 0.96 -2.94
C LEU A 19 26.05 0.05 -3.46
N GLN A 20 27.29 0.51 -3.44
CA GLN A 20 28.48 -0.29 -3.75
C GLN A 20 29.05 -1.01 -2.52
N GLY A 21 28.49 -0.76 -1.34
CA GLY A 21 28.92 -1.37 -0.08
C GLY A 21 28.69 -2.88 -0.02
N GLU A 22 29.11 -3.46 1.12
CA GLU A 22 28.90 -4.88 1.40
C GLU A 22 27.41 -5.16 1.60
N GLY A 23 26.78 -5.83 0.58
CA GLY A 23 25.39 -6.26 0.65
C GLY A 23 25.17 -7.43 1.62
N PRO A 24 24.12 -8.22 1.42
CA PRO A 24 23.23 -8.15 0.24
C PRO A 24 22.21 -7.03 0.29
N PHE A 25 21.90 -6.45 -0.87
CA PHE A 25 20.82 -5.47 -1.04
C PHE A 25 19.79 -5.98 -2.04
N THR A 26 18.54 -5.54 -1.87
CA THR A 26 17.53 -5.64 -2.91
C THR A 26 17.13 -4.25 -3.35
N VAL A 27 17.31 -3.94 -4.63
CA VAL A 27 17.02 -2.64 -5.20
C VAL A 27 15.80 -2.74 -6.11
N PHE A 28 14.76 -1.99 -5.81
CA PHE A 28 13.62 -1.80 -6.69
C PHE A 28 13.91 -0.64 -7.63
N ALA A 29 14.29 -0.96 -8.87
CA ALA A 29 14.78 -0.01 -9.86
C ALA A 29 13.63 0.51 -10.76
N PRO A 30 13.14 1.74 -10.57
CA PRO A 30 12.14 2.33 -11.46
C PRO A 30 12.74 2.63 -12.82
N THR A 31 11.94 2.47 -13.87
CA THR A 31 12.31 2.83 -15.23
C THR A 31 12.34 4.35 -15.43
N ASP A 32 12.98 4.83 -16.49
CA ASP A 32 12.95 6.26 -16.87
C ASP A 32 11.51 6.75 -17.05
N GLN A 33 10.62 5.90 -17.56
CA GLN A 33 9.18 6.19 -17.71
C GLN A 33 8.50 6.37 -16.34
N ALA A 34 8.84 5.53 -15.36
CA ALA A 34 8.29 5.63 -14.01
C ALA A 34 8.59 6.99 -13.35
N PHE A 35 9.78 7.56 -13.56
CA PHE A 35 10.12 8.91 -13.10
C PHE A 35 9.30 9.98 -13.81
N THR A 36 9.09 9.83 -15.12
CA THR A 36 8.27 10.75 -15.91
C THR A 36 6.80 10.72 -15.45
N ASP A 37 6.25 9.54 -15.24
CA ASP A 37 4.86 9.35 -14.81
C ASP A 37 4.62 9.85 -13.38
N ALA A 38 5.65 9.76 -12.52
CA ALA A 38 5.62 10.33 -11.18
C ALA A 38 5.81 11.86 -11.15
N GLY A 39 6.14 12.50 -12.28
CA GLY A 39 6.38 13.93 -12.35
C GLY A 39 7.63 14.39 -11.59
N ILE A 40 8.60 13.48 -11.35
CA ILE A 40 9.81 13.79 -10.59
C ILE A 40 10.83 14.48 -11.51
N ASP A 41 11.02 15.76 -11.26
CA ASP A 41 12.09 16.55 -11.90
C ASP A 41 13.32 16.57 -10.99
N LEU A 42 14.37 15.85 -11.40
CA LEU A 42 15.62 15.77 -10.64
C LEU A 42 16.29 17.14 -10.44
N ALA A 43 16.00 18.13 -11.28
CA ALA A 43 16.53 19.50 -11.13
C ALA A 43 15.79 20.29 -10.04
N ALA A 44 14.57 19.93 -9.72
CA ALA A 44 13.72 20.61 -8.75
C ALA A 44 13.68 19.95 -7.37
N VAL A 45 13.98 18.65 -7.29
CA VAL A 45 13.96 17.87 -6.03
C VAL A 45 15.25 18.15 -5.23
N SER A 46 15.12 18.36 -3.92
CA SER A 46 16.29 18.52 -3.05
C SER A 46 17.09 17.22 -2.94
N GLN A 47 18.39 17.34 -2.65
CA GLN A 47 19.26 16.16 -2.47
C GLN A 47 18.77 15.25 -1.34
N SER A 48 18.25 15.84 -0.24
CA SER A 48 17.71 15.08 0.89
C SER A 48 16.47 14.31 0.52
N ASP A 49 15.50 14.94 -0.15
CA ASP A 49 14.25 14.28 -0.55
C ASP A 49 14.54 13.17 -1.57
N LEU A 50 15.49 13.42 -2.47
CA LEU A 50 15.94 12.41 -3.43
C LEU A 50 16.61 11.22 -2.74
N ALA A 51 17.43 11.48 -1.72
CA ALA A 51 18.05 10.41 -0.92
C ALA A 51 17.00 9.61 -0.16
N ASP A 52 15.99 10.26 0.41
CA ASP A 52 14.88 9.58 1.10
C ASP A 52 14.07 8.71 0.15
N ILE A 53 13.74 9.21 -1.03
CA ILE A 53 13.06 8.43 -2.07
C ILE A 53 13.92 7.23 -2.48
N LEU A 54 15.19 7.41 -2.77
CA LEU A 54 16.05 6.34 -3.27
C LEU A 54 16.37 5.30 -2.20
N THR A 55 16.56 5.68 -0.93
CA THR A 55 16.76 4.74 0.17
C THR A 55 15.49 3.96 0.48
N TYR A 56 14.32 4.50 0.17
CA TYR A 56 13.05 3.77 0.20
C TYR A 56 12.92 2.69 -0.88
N HIS A 57 13.69 2.77 -1.96
CA HIS A 57 13.76 1.73 -3.00
C HIS A 57 14.76 0.61 -2.67
N VAL A 58 15.45 0.67 -1.54
CA VAL A 58 16.49 -0.28 -1.18
C VAL A 58 16.11 -1.02 0.10
N VAL A 59 16.06 -2.33 0.03
CA VAL A 59 15.86 -3.23 1.18
C VAL A 59 17.19 -3.83 1.57
N SER A 60 17.48 -3.88 2.87
CA SER A 60 18.62 -4.60 3.41
C SER A 60 18.34 -6.09 3.36
N GLY A 61 19.19 -6.84 2.65
CA GLY A 61 18.99 -8.28 2.43
C GLY A 61 18.66 -8.62 0.98
N ALA A 62 18.85 -9.88 0.64
CA ALA A 62 18.46 -10.44 -0.66
C ALA A 62 17.03 -10.98 -0.58
N VAL A 63 16.12 -10.37 -1.30
CA VAL A 63 14.72 -10.78 -1.43
C VAL A 63 14.47 -11.21 -2.88
N PRO A 64 14.76 -12.46 -3.25
CA PRO A 64 14.42 -12.96 -4.58
C PRO A 64 12.90 -13.05 -4.77
N SER A 65 12.44 -12.96 -6.01
CA SER A 65 11.00 -13.00 -6.33
C SER A 65 10.30 -14.25 -5.78
N THR A 66 11.03 -15.36 -5.68
CA THR A 66 10.54 -16.64 -5.12
C THR A 66 10.33 -16.62 -3.60
N ALA A 67 10.96 -15.69 -2.88
CA ALA A 67 10.77 -15.50 -1.45
C ALA A 67 9.62 -14.53 -1.12
N VAL A 68 9.13 -13.80 -2.13
CA VAL A 68 8.03 -12.86 -1.95
C VAL A 68 6.72 -13.63 -1.81
N THR A 69 6.04 -13.39 -0.70
CA THR A 69 4.71 -13.94 -0.43
C THR A 69 3.67 -12.83 -0.36
N GLU A 70 2.40 -13.20 -0.49
CA GLU A 70 1.30 -12.26 -0.33
C GLU A 70 1.40 -11.56 1.02
N CYS A 71 1.30 -10.22 0.99
CA CYS A 71 1.37 -9.37 2.19
C CYS A 71 2.69 -9.42 2.99
N MET A 72 3.74 -9.93 2.39
CA MET A 72 5.08 -9.79 2.94
C MET A 72 5.42 -8.31 3.12
N SER A 73 6.13 -7.98 4.19
CA SER A 73 6.71 -6.67 4.44
C SER A 73 8.23 -6.79 4.54
N ALA A 74 8.96 -5.79 4.04
CA ALA A 74 10.40 -5.71 4.19
C ALA A 74 10.84 -4.28 4.50
N ASP A 75 11.71 -4.13 5.50
CA ASP A 75 12.20 -2.82 5.91
C ASP A 75 13.22 -2.28 4.91
N THR A 76 13.05 -1.04 4.51
CA THR A 76 13.97 -0.35 3.62
C THR A 76 15.11 0.33 4.39
N VAL A 77 16.13 0.73 3.68
CA VAL A 77 17.23 1.55 4.22
C VAL A 77 16.74 2.91 4.74
N ASN A 78 15.64 3.42 4.19
CA ASN A 78 14.96 4.63 4.67
C ASN A 78 14.29 4.43 6.06
N GLY A 79 14.07 3.18 6.49
CA GLY A 79 13.40 2.84 7.75
C GLY A 79 11.88 2.63 7.63
N ASN A 80 11.27 2.99 6.51
CA ASN A 80 9.86 2.70 6.24
C ASN A 80 9.74 1.36 5.50
N PRO A 81 8.83 0.48 5.87
CA PRO A 81 8.69 -0.82 5.23
C PRO A 81 8.06 -0.71 3.85
N LEU A 82 8.47 -1.61 2.95
CA LEU A 82 7.76 -1.95 1.72
C LEU A 82 6.83 -3.12 1.98
N SER A 83 5.79 -3.20 1.20
CA SER A 83 4.82 -4.26 1.31
C SER A 83 4.57 -4.87 -0.07
N PHE A 84 4.45 -6.17 -0.11
CA PHE A 84 4.35 -6.97 -1.33
C PHE A 84 2.97 -7.58 -1.50
N THR A 85 2.54 -7.71 -2.73
CA THR A 85 1.35 -8.48 -3.13
C THR A 85 1.70 -9.37 -4.31
N VAL A 86 1.05 -10.55 -4.38
CA VAL A 86 1.29 -11.53 -5.44
C VAL A 86 -0.05 -11.84 -6.12
N ASN A 87 -0.44 -11.00 -7.08
CA ASN A 87 -1.69 -11.19 -7.82
C ASN A 87 -1.40 -11.19 -9.33
N GLY A 88 -1.14 -12.37 -9.87
CA GLY A 88 -0.73 -12.51 -11.28
C GLY A 88 0.70 -12.03 -11.60
N GLY A 89 1.46 -11.62 -10.60
CA GLY A 89 2.83 -11.13 -10.63
C GLY A 89 3.21 -10.52 -9.30
N VAL A 90 4.51 -10.25 -9.08
CA VAL A 90 4.97 -9.56 -7.87
C VAL A 90 4.72 -8.06 -8.02
N MET A 91 4.10 -7.47 -7.02
CA MET A 91 3.93 -6.03 -6.89
C MET A 91 4.55 -5.56 -5.57
N VAL A 92 5.06 -4.35 -5.56
CA VAL A 92 5.62 -3.67 -4.38
C VAL A 92 4.98 -2.28 -4.24
N ASN A 93 4.27 -2.03 -3.15
CA ASN A 93 3.51 -0.78 -2.93
C ASN A 93 2.67 -0.34 -4.16
N GLY A 94 2.06 -1.30 -4.88
CA GLY A 94 1.27 -1.02 -6.08
C GLY A 94 2.06 -0.74 -7.36
N ALA A 95 3.40 -0.87 -7.33
CA ALA A 95 4.24 -0.92 -8.51
C ALA A 95 4.40 -2.37 -8.98
N ASN A 96 4.27 -2.63 -10.28
CA ASN A 96 4.50 -3.96 -10.83
C ASN A 96 6.00 -4.22 -11.00
N VAL A 97 6.45 -5.40 -10.60
CA VAL A 97 7.78 -5.89 -10.95
C VAL A 97 7.76 -6.41 -12.38
N THR A 98 8.35 -5.64 -13.29
CA THR A 98 8.35 -5.95 -14.74
C THR A 98 9.49 -6.89 -15.13
N LEU A 99 10.60 -6.86 -14.38
CA LEU A 99 11.72 -7.78 -14.51
C LEU A 99 12.27 -8.08 -13.12
N ALA A 100 12.20 -9.35 -12.72
CA ALA A 100 12.65 -9.79 -11.42
C ALA A 100 14.05 -10.45 -11.48
N ASP A 101 14.70 -10.55 -10.33
CA ASP A 101 15.88 -11.39 -10.07
C ASP A 101 17.09 -11.07 -10.96
N VAL A 102 17.34 -9.78 -11.23
CA VAL A 102 18.59 -9.35 -11.87
C VAL A 102 19.71 -9.42 -10.82
N ASN A 103 20.51 -10.47 -10.88
CA ASN A 103 21.59 -10.72 -9.93
C ASN A 103 22.76 -9.76 -10.13
N THR A 104 23.30 -9.24 -9.03
CA THR A 104 24.51 -8.42 -8.98
C THR A 104 25.52 -9.02 -8.01
N SER A 105 26.72 -8.48 -7.95
CA SER A 105 27.76 -8.97 -7.03
C SER A 105 27.43 -8.78 -5.55
N ASN A 106 26.59 -7.81 -5.21
CA ASN A 106 26.23 -7.44 -3.84
C ASN A 106 24.72 -7.40 -3.59
N GLY A 107 23.90 -8.03 -4.45
CA GLY A 107 22.45 -8.08 -4.24
C GLY A 107 21.63 -8.48 -5.44
N VAL A 108 20.35 -8.10 -5.40
CA VAL A 108 19.36 -8.38 -6.44
C VAL A 108 18.67 -7.09 -6.85
N ILE A 109 18.38 -6.93 -8.13
CA ILE A 109 17.60 -5.82 -8.66
C ILE A 109 16.26 -6.33 -9.20
N HIS A 110 15.19 -5.65 -8.84
CA HIS A 110 13.87 -5.81 -9.43
C HIS A 110 13.47 -4.53 -10.16
N VAL A 111 13.17 -4.63 -11.44
CA VAL A 111 12.72 -3.48 -12.23
C VAL A 111 11.23 -3.27 -11.98
N ILE A 112 10.85 -2.03 -11.69
CA ILE A 112 9.47 -1.63 -11.39
C ILE A 112 8.98 -0.53 -12.34
N ASP A 113 7.66 -0.51 -12.55
CA ASP A 113 6.98 0.42 -13.46
C ASP A 113 6.58 1.76 -12.81
N LYS A 114 6.79 1.90 -11.48
CA LYS A 114 6.49 3.14 -10.74
C LYS A 114 7.59 3.49 -9.76
N VAL A 115 7.72 4.78 -9.45
CA VAL A 115 8.58 5.24 -8.34
C VAL A 115 7.85 5.02 -7.02
N LEU A 116 8.54 4.45 -6.03
CA LEU A 116 8.04 4.26 -4.68
C LEU A 116 8.25 5.55 -3.89
N LEU A 117 7.19 6.11 -3.36
CA LEU A 117 7.27 7.31 -2.51
C LEU A 117 7.09 6.91 -1.04
N PRO A 118 7.91 7.45 -0.11
CA PRO A 118 7.84 7.10 1.31
C PRO A 118 6.59 7.64 2.03
N THR A 119 5.66 8.26 1.32
CA THR A 119 4.40 8.78 1.85
C THR A 119 3.31 7.72 2.04
N ALA A 120 3.46 6.55 1.43
CA ALA A 120 2.52 5.46 1.59
C ALA A 120 2.83 4.71 2.90
N THR A 121 1.95 4.78 3.89
CA THR A 121 2.02 3.91 5.06
C THR A 121 1.73 2.47 4.63
N PRO A 122 2.68 1.53 4.77
CA PRO A 122 2.51 0.15 4.25
C PRO A 122 1.40 -0.65 4.94
N ASN A 123 0.92 -0.16 6.07
CA ASN A 123 -0.12 -0.77 6.89
C ASN A 123 -1.38 0.11 6.97
N ASP A 124 -1.76 0.75 5.87
CA ASP A 124 -3.05 1.43 5.81
C ASP A 124 -4.22 0.42 5.86
N ILE A 125 -5.39 0.92 6.24
CA ILE A 125 -6.59 0.09 6.41
C ILE A 125 -6.94 -0.69 5.14
N PRO A 126 -6.98 -0.09 3.93
CA PRO A 126 -7.32 -0.82 2.71
C PRO A 126 -6.34 -1.94 2.40
N ARG A 127 -5.06 -1.70 2.59
CA ARG A 127 -4.02 -2.68 2.32
C ARG A 127 -4.04 -3.83 3.32
N THR A 128 -4.19 -3.52 4.61
CA THR A 128 -4.34 -4.54 5.64
C THR A 128 -5.56 -5.42 5.38
N ALA A 129 -6.68 -4.84 4.94
CA ALA A 129 -7.87 -5.59 4.57
C ALA A 129 -7.61 -6.52 3.36
N GLN A 130 -6.90 -6.05 2.33
CA GLN A 130 -6.50 -6.88 1.19
C GLN A 130 -5.65 -8.08 1.61
N CYS A 131 -4.76 -7.88 2.58
CA CYS A 131 -3.86 -8.91 3.09
C CYS A 131 -4.55 -10.05 3.84
N THR A 132 -5.78 -9.88 4.29
CA THR A 132 -6.54 -10.96 4.95
C THR A 132 -7.05 -12.03 3.98
N GLY A 133 -7.05 -11.76 2.67
CA GLY A 133 -7.53 -12.65 1.61
C GLY A 133 -9.05 -12.86 1.59
N SER A 134 -9.77 -12.27 2.55
CA SER A 134 -11.22 -12.43 2.73
C SER A 134 -12.02 -11.15 2.53
N HIS A 135 -11.35 -10.06 2.11
CA HIS A 135 -11.92 -8.71 2.02
C HIS A 135 -11.66 -8.06 0.65
N ASN A 136 -11.52 -8.88 -0.40
CA ASN A 136 -11.28 -8.37 -1.76
C ASN A 136 -12.43 -7.49 -2.26
N SER A 137 -13.67 -7.87 -1.94
CA SER A 137 -14.87 -7.09 -2.26
C SER A 137 -14.88 -5.74 -1.56
N LEU A 138 -14.43 -5.68 -0.30
CA LEU A 138 -14.30 -4.44 0.45
C LEU A 138 -13.26 -3.50 -0.20
N VAL A 139 -12.09 -4.01 -0.55
CA VAL A 139 -11.04 -3.21 -1.20
C VAL A 139 -11.51 -2.69 -2.56
N ALA A 140 -12.15 -3.55 -3.38
CA ALA A 140 -12.74 -3.14 -4.65
C ALA A 140 -13.82 -2.06 -4.45
N ALA A 141 -14.66 -2.21 -3.42
CA ALA A 141 -15.69 -1.23 -3.07
C ALA A 141 -15.11 0.12 -2.65
N VAL A 142 -14.04 0.13 -1.85
CA VAL A 142 -13.33 1.33 -1.39
C VAL A 142 -12.72 2.09 -2.58
N ILE A 143 -12.10 1.36 -3.53
CA ILE A 143 -11.54 1.94 -4.75
C ILE A 143 -12.65 2.52 -5.63
N GLN A 144 -13.75 1.78 -5.84
CA GLN A 144 -14.88 2.20 -6.66
C GLN A 144 -15.61 3.41 -6.07
N ALA A 145 -15.70 3.51 -4.75
CA ALA A 145 -16.28 4.64 -4.02
C ALA A 145 -15.31 5.83 -3.88
N GLU A 146 -14.09 5.73 -4.41
CA GLU A 146 -13.03 6.76 -4.33
C GLU A 146 -12.68 7.16 -2.88
N LEU A 147 -12.82 6.23 -1.93
CA LEU A 147 -12.57 6.46 -0.50
C LEU A 147 -11.13 6.12 -0.08
N LEU A 148 -10.28 5.71 -1.02
CA LEU A 148 -8.92 5.27 -0.73
C LEU A 148 -8.12 6.37 0.00
N GLU A 149 -8.11 7.59 -0.53
CA GLU A 149 -7.42 8.73 0.08
C GLU A 149 -7.99 9.09 1.46
N THR A 150 -9.31 8.97 1.64
CA THR A 150 -9.96 9.24 2.93
C THR A 150 -9.51 8.26 4.00
N LEU A 151 -9.38 6.98 3.68
CA LEU A 151 -8.98 5.94 4.61
C LEU A 151 -7.46 5.84 4.80
N GLN A 152 -6.68 6.45 3.91
CA GLN A 152 -5.22 6.63 4.02
C GLN A 152 -4.86 7.96 4.69
N GLY A 153 -5.83 8.83 4.94
CA GLY A 153 -5.63 10.13 5.58
C GLY A 153 -5.25 10.03 7.06
N GLU A 154 -5.07 11.20 7.67
CA GLU A 154 -4.71 11.29 9.09
C GLU A 154 -5.81 10.69 9.98
N GLY A 155 -5.51 9.47 10.51
CA GLY A 155 -6.37 8.77 11.47
C GLY A 155 -6.25 9.34 12.89
N PRO A 156 -6.59 8.56 13.92
CA PRO A 156 -6.90 7.13 13.80
C PRO A 156 -8.33 6.82 13.31
N PHE A 157 -8.45 5.74 12.55
CA PHE A 157 -9.73 5.16 12.16
C PHE A 157 -9.83 3.70 12.59
N THR A 158 -11.02 3.25 12.91
CA THR A 158 -11.32 1.82 13.09
C THR A 158 -12.29 1.38 12.00
N LEU A 159 -11.86 0.45 11.16
CA LEU A 159 -12.69 -0.14 10.11
C LEU A 159 -13.20 -1.52 10.57
N PHE A 160 -14.52 -1.67 10.60
CA PHE A 160 -15.18 -2.97 10.74
C PHE A 160 -15.34 -3.58 9.34
N ALA A 161 -14.36 -4.40 8.94
CA ALA A 161 -14.22 -4.89 7.59
C ALA A 161 -15.20 -6.05 7.29
N PRO A 162 -16.22 -5.87 6.42
CA PRO A 162 -17.07 -6.97 5.99
C PRO A 162 -16.29 -7.91 5.06
N THR A 163 -16.47 -9.22 5.25
CA THR A 163 -15.87 -10.25 4.41
C THR A 163 -16.53 -10.31 3.03
N ASP A 164 -15.88 -10.96 2.06
CA ASP A 164 -16.44 -11.21 0.73
C ASP A 164 -17.79 -11.96 0.81
N GLN A 165 -17.92 -12.87 1.78
CA GLN A 165 -19.17 -13.56 2.04
C GLN A 165 -20.28 -12.61 2.51
N ALA A 166 -19.95 -11.63 3.37
CA ALA A 166 -20.90 -10.64 3.85
C ALA A 166 -21.45 -9.76 2.70
N PHE A 167 -20.63 -9.42 1.71
CA PHE A 167 -21.09 -8.74 0.49
C PHE A 167 -22.05 -9.59 -0.33
N THR A 168 -21.74 -10.89 -0.46
CA THR A 168 -22.60 -11.84 -1.17
C THR A 168 -23.94 -12.02 -0.45
N ASP A 169 -23.93 -12.21 0.86
CA ASP A 169 -25.12 -12.40 1.68
C ASP A 169 -26.01 -11.16 1.70
N ALA A 170 -25.42 -9.97 1.65
CA ALA A 170 -26.12 -8.69 1.52
C ALA A 170 -26.64 -8.42 0.10
N GLY A 171 -26.34 -9.28 -0.88
CA GLY A 171 -26.70 -9.08 -2.29
C GLY A 171 -26.04 -7.89 -2.96
N ILE A 172 -24.91 -7.43 -2.43
CA ILE A 172 -24.15 -6.28 -2.97
C ILE A 172 -23.33 -6.74 -4.16
N ASN A 173 -23.71 -6.29 -5.36
CA ASN A 173 -22.97 -6.54 -6.58
C ASN A 173 -22.29 -5.23 -7.04
N LEU A 174 -20.97 -5.15 -6.90
CA LEU A 174 -20.19 -3.97 -7.24
C LEU A 174 -20.33 -3.57 -8.72
N ALA A 175 -20.48 -4.55 -9.63
CA ALA A 175 -20.66 -4.26 -11.05
C ALA A 175 -21.95 -3.50 -11.35
N THR A 176 -22.98 -3.66 -10.53
CA THR A 176 -24.25 -2.92 -10.68
C THR A 176 -24.23 -1.55 -10.00
N LEU A 177 -23.25 -1.31 -9.13
CA LEU A 177 -23.05 -0.06 -8.41
C LEU A 177 -22.01 0.86 -9.07
N ASP A 178 -21.55 0.54 -10.28
CA ASP A 178 -20.65 1.41 -11.05
C ASP A 178 -21.42 2.49 -11.83
N THR A 179 -22.30 3.19 -11.09
CA THR A 179 -23.06 4.35 -11.54
C THR A 179 -22.87 5.48 -10.55
N PRO A 180 -23.09 6.76 -10.90
CA PRO A 180 -22.96 7.86 -9.96
C PRO A 180 -23.78 7.66 -8.68
N GLU A 181 -25.03 7.22 -8.82
CA GLU A 181 -25.94 6.93 -7.70
C GLU A 181 -25.48 5.71 -6.89
N GLY A 182 -24.97 4.68 -7.58
CA GLY A 182 -24.43 3.48 -6.95
C GLY A 182 -23.17 3.77 -6.14
N LYS A 183 -22.29 4.65 -6.62
CA LYS A 183 -21.10 5.10 -5.89
C LYS A 183 -21.48 5.86 -4.61
N VAL A 184 -22.51 6.73 -4.65
CA VAL A 184 -23.00 7.42 -3.45
C VAL A 184 -23.54 6.43 -2.42
N ALA A 185 -24.35 5.46 -2.86
CA ALA A 185 -24.87 4.43 -1.96
C ALA A 185 -23.75 3.57 -1.36
N LEU A 186 -22.75 3.21 -2.18
CA LEU A 186 -21.59 2.44 -1.74
C LEU A 186 -20.76 3.23 -0.72
N THR A 187 -20.53 4.52 -0.97
CA THR A 187 -19.85 5.43 -0.03
C THR A 187 -20.56 5.48 1.32
N GLU A 188 -21.87 5.61 1.34
CA GLU A 188 -22.64 5.61 2.60
C GLU A 188 -22.52 4.28 3.35
N ILE A 189 -22.58 3.15 2.64
CA ILE A 189 -22.40 1.83 3.23
C ILE A 189 -21.00 1.71 3.84
N LEU A 190 -19.97 2.05 3.09
CA LEU A 190 -18.58 1.93 3.55
C LEU A 190 -18.28 2.84 4.75
N LEU A 191 -18.70 4.11 4.69
CA LEU A 191 -18.49 5.05 5.79
C LEU A 191 -19.28 4.67 7.05
N SER A 192 -20.36 3.88 6.94
CA SER A 192 -21.05 3.32 8.09
C SER A 192 -20.26 2.21 8.80
N HIS A 193 -19.21 1.69 8.19
CA HIS A 193 -18.31 0.70 8.77
C HIS A 193 -17.02 1.33 9.33
N VAL A 194 -16.85 2.64 9.21
CA VAL A 194 -15.68 3.37 9.68
C VAL A 194 -16.05 4.22 10.88
N VAL A 195 -15.35 4.02 11.98
CA VAL A 195 -15.46 4.80 13.20
C VAL A 195 -14.24 5.71 13.32
N SER A 196 -14.47 6.97 13.66
CA SER A 196 -13.37 7.90 14.00
C SER A 196 -12.78 7.52 15.36
N GLY A 197 -11.48 7.34 15.41
CA GLY A 197 -10.77 6.92 16.60
C GLY A 197 -10.37 5.45 16.58
N GLU A 198 -9.52 5.09 17.54
CA GLU A 198 -9.09 3.71 17.75
C GLU A 198 -10.04 3.01 18.72
N VAL A 199 -10.66 1.92 18.26
CA VAL A 199 -11.56 1.08 19.07
C VAL A 199 -10.95 -0.33 19.14
N PRO A 200 -10.07 -0.60 20.13
CA PRO A 200 -9.52 -1.94 20.31
C PRO A 200 -10.60 -2.92 20.77
N SER A 201 -10.45 -4.18 20.40
CA SER A 201 -11.41 -5.25 20.74
C SER A 201 -11.66 -5.35 22.26
N SER A 202 -10.68 -5.01 23.07
CA SER A 202 -10.78 -4.98 24.54
C SER A 202 -11.68 -3.86 25.08
N ALA A 203 -11.91 -2.81 24.29
CA ALA A 203 -12.79 -1.70 24.67
C ALA A 203 -14.24 -1.90 24.21
N VAL A 204 -14.49 -2.89 23.35
CA VAL A 204 -15.84 -3.20 22.86
C VAL A 204 -16.64 -3.90 23.96
N THR A 205 -17.73 -3.28 24.35
CA THR A 205 -18.66 -3.82 25.34
C THR A 205 -20.06 -3.99 24.74
N GLU A 206 -20.90 -4.83 25.37
CA GLU A 206 -22.28 -5.03 24.94
C GLU A 206 -23.05 -3.71 24.87
N CYS A 207 -23.76 -3.52 23.75
CA CYS A 207 -24.56 -2.31 23.47
C CYS A 207 -23.75 -0.98 23.45
N MET A 208 -22.42 -1.05 23.33
CA MET A 208 -21.60 0.17 23.19
C MET A 208 -21.96 0.91 21.89
N PRO A 209 -22.31 2.20 21.93
CA PRO A 209 -22.51 2.97 20.71
C PRO A 209 -21.16 3.49 20.19
N ALA A 210 -20.93 3.43 18.88
CA ALA A 210 -19.83 4.12 18.22
C ALA A 210 -20.36 5.00 17.09
N ASP A 211 -19.87 6.22 17.01
CA ASP A 211 -20.26 7.17 15.97
C ASP A 211 -19.40 6.90 14.72
N THR A 212 -20.06 6.60 13.62
CA THR A 212 -19.40 6.36 12.34
C THR A 212 -19.10 7.68 11.61
N VAL A 213 -18.16 7.64 10.67
CA VAL A 213 -17.75 8.81 9.89
C VAL A 213 -18.91 9.45 9.12
N ASN A 214 -19.94 8.66 8.74
CA ASN A 214 -21.16 9.20 8.11
C ASN A 214 -22.25 9.67 9.12
N GLY A 215 -21.94 9.75 10.43
CA GLY A 215 -22.83 10.23 11.47
C GLY A 215 -23.90 9.22 11.92
N LYS A 216 -23.86 7.98 11.42
CA LYS A 216 -24.71 6.88 11.93
C LYS A 216 -24.08 6.26 13.17
N LYS A 217 -24.89 5.52 13.95
CA LYS A 217 -24.40 4.81 15.15
C LYS A 217 -24.30 3.31 14.88
N LEU A 218 -23.19 2.73 15.23
CA LEU A 218 -23.03 1.29 15.37
C LEU A 218 -23.30 0.90 16.82
N SER A 219 -23.88 -0.26 17.01
CA SER A 219 -24.00 -0.93 18.32
C SER A 219 -23.36 -2.31 18.23
N PHE A 220 -22.66 -2.69 19.30
CA PHE A 220 -21.93 -3.95 19.35
C PHE A 220 -22.70 -4.98 20.16
N THR A 221 -22.65 -6.24 19.71
CA THR A 221 -23.08 -7.40 20.47
C THR A 221 -21.85 -8.27 20.74
N VAL A 222 -21.55 -8.53 21.99
CA VAL A 222 -20.41 -9.35 22.39
C VAL A 222 -20.86 -10.79 22.60
N ASN A 223 -20.57 -11.66 21.63
CA ASN A 223 -20.80 -13.10 21.78
C ASN A 223 -19.68 -13.70 22.63
N SER A 224 -20.01 -14.20 23.81
CA SER A 224 -19.10 -15.01 24.63
C SER A 224 -18.90 -16.38 23.96
N ASN A 225 -17.72 -16.59 23.39
CA ASN A 225 -17.28 -17.91 22.92
C ASN A 225 -16.43 -18.58 23.99
#